data_3f6307721fed10810c6873c9b102fed2
#
_entry.id   3f6307721fed10810c6873c9b102fed2
#
_cell.length_a   1.000
_cell.length_b   1.000
_cell.length_c   1.000
_cell.angle_alpha   90.00
_cell.angle_beta   90.00
_cell.angle_gamma   90.00
#
_symmetry.space_group_name_H-M   'P 1'
#
loop_
_entity.id
_entity.type
_entity.pdbx_description
1 polymer ?
#
loop_
_entity_poly.entity_id
_entity_poly.type
_entity_poly.pdbx_seq_one_letter_code
_entity_poly.pdbx_strand_id
1 'polypeptide(L)'
;MPKTKSLLNGIGNQKETERYYDDWATNYDETLKNWNYKAPKKAVDILFNLKKNIIFNLDLACGTGLFGEELIKKNNMIIIDGCDISSQSLKITKKKNLYRNLFRQSFEKKIKLNHKYDSVSMIGSMTYCKKPNLLFPIIFNYLKKNGIFIFTHRVDLWIKQDFDSLIHSYNKLFKFNYKSRPLN
;
A
#
# COMPACT_ATOMS: atom_id res chain seq x y z
N MET A 1 8.44 29.28 -7.90
CA MET A 1 7.42 28.39 -8.49
C MET A 1 7.26 27.18 -7.57
N PRO A 2 6.05 26.74 -7.21
CA PRO A 2 5.89 25.51 -6.46
C PRO A 2 6.44 24.34 -7.28
N LYS A 3 7.33 23.53 -6.68
CA LYS A 3 7.87 22.33 -7.35
C LYS A 3 6.71 21.42 -7.74
N THR A 4 6.63 21.02 -8.99
CA THR A 4 5.61 20.09 -9.49
C THR A 4 5.65 18.82 -8.65
N LYS A 5 4.52 18.41 -8.06
CA LYS A 5 4.42 17.18 -7.28
C LYS A 5 4.66 15.97 -8.19
N SER A 6 5.28 14.93 -7.66
CA SER A 6 5.64 13.72 -8.42
C SER A 6 5.75 12.53 -7.47
N LEU A 7 5.34 11.34 -7.92
CA LEU A 7 5.59 10.08 -7.20
C LEU A 7 7.08 9.70 -7.12
N LEU A 8 7.94 10.42 -7.83
CA LEU A 8 9.40 10.24 -7.76
C LEU A 8 10.03 11.01 -6.60
N ASN A 9 9.33 12.01 -6.07
CA ASN A 9 9.77 12.84 -4.96
C ASN A 9 9.27 12.26 -3.61
N GLY A 10 9.67 12.88 -2.50
CA GLY A 10 9.28 12.42 -1.17
C GLY A 10 10.08 11.23 -0.65
N ILE A 11 11.07 10.76 -1.43
CA ILE A 11 12.01 9.71 -1.01
C ILE A 11 13.10 10.36 -0.16
N GLY A 12 12.90 10.33 1.14
CA GLY A 12 13.81 10.91 2.11
C GLY A 12 13.75 10.15 3.44
N ASN A 13 13.93 10.86 4.54
CA ASN A 13 13.58 10.31 5.83
C ASN A 13 12.04 10.36 6.04
N GLN A 14 11.54 9.63 7.05
CA GLN A 14 10.11 9.52 7.31
C GLN A 14 9.42 10.88 7.48
N LYS A 15 10.08 11.83 8.17
CA LYS A 15 9.52 13.17 8.44
C LYS A 15 9.39 14.02 7.16
N GLU A 16 10.36 13.91 6.26
CA GLU A 16 10.30 14.57 4.95
C GLU A 16 9.21 13.97 4.07
N THR A 17 9.10 12.65 4.06
CA THR A 17 8.03 11.93 3.34
C THR A 17 6.66 12.33 3.87
N GLU A 18 6.47 12.36 5.19
CA GLU A 18 5.23 12.79 5.83
C GLU A 18 4.84 14.20 5.40
N ARG A 19 5.77 15.17 5.52
CA ARG A 19 5.54 16.56 5.11
C ARG A 19 5.17 16.66 3.63
N TYR A 20 5.89 15.95 2.77
CA TYR A 20 5.63 15.95 1.33
C TYR A 20 4.20 15.52 0.99
N TYR A 21 3.71 14.43 1.62
CA TYR A 21 2.36 13.93 1.40
C TYR A 21 1.29 14.73 2.13
N ASP A 22 1.58 15.29 3.30
CA ASP A 22 0.68 16.24 3.96
C ASP A 22 0.40 17.46 3.06
N ASP A 23 1.45 18.04 2.46
CA ASP A 23 1.33 19.19 1.55
C ASP A 23 0.58 18.85 0.24
N TRP A 24 0.65 17.59 -0.17
CA TRP A 24 0.03 17.16 -1.44
C TRP A 24 -1.39 16.61 -1.25
N ALA A 25 -1.77 16.22 -0.07
CA ALA A 25 -2.98 15.45 0.20
C ALA A 25 -4.24 16.02 -0.45
N THR A 26 -4.46 17.33 -0.39
CA THR A 26 -5.67 18.00 -0.90
C THR A 26 -5.88 17.80 -2.40
N ASN A 27 -4.80 17.79 -3.18
CA ASN A 27 -4.85 17.70 -4.65
C ASN A 27 -4.38 16.33 -5.16
N TYR A 28 -4.11 15.38 -4.24
CA TYR A 28 -3.50 14.10 -4.58
C TYR A 28 -4.38 13.27 -5.51
N ASP A 29 -5.64 13.07 -5.15
CA ASP A 29 -6.57 12.23 -5.91
C ASP A 29 -6.82 12.79 -7.31
N GLU A 30 -7.02 14.11 -7.42
CA GLU A 30 -7.20 14.78 -8.71
C GLU A 30 -5.94 14.68 -9.57
N THR A 31 -4.77 14.88 -8.97
CA THR A 31 -3.49 14.75 -9.68
C THR A 31 -3.32 13.35 -10.24
N LEU A 32 -3.56 12.31 -9.45
CA LEU A 32 -3.42 10.92 -9.89
C LEU A 32 -4.48 10.54 -10.94
N LYS A 33 -5.69 11.08 -10.84
CA LYS A 33 -6.73 10.93 -11.86
C LYS A 33 -6.28 11.51 -13.20
N ASN A 34 -5.71 12.73 -13.18
CA ASN A 34 -5.20 13.40 -14.39
C ASN A 34 -4.01 12.65 -15.01
N TRP A 35 -3.21 11.96 -14.20
CA TRP A 35 -2.14 11.08 -14.68
C TRP A 35 -2.63 9.70 -15.11
N ASN A 36 -3.92 9.43 -15.04
CA ASN A 36 -4.49 8.10 -15.34
C ASN A 36 -3.80 6.98 -14.54
N TYR A 37 -3.53 7.23 -13.26
CA TYR A 37 -2.85 6.28 -12.39
C TYR A 37 -3.71 5.05 -12.10
N LYS A 38 -3.30 3.90 -12.65
CA LYS A 38 -4.11 2.66 -12.67
C LYS A 38 -3.72 1.64 -11.60
N ALA A 39 -2.67 1.89 -10.82
CA ALA A 39 -2.12 0.89 -9.91
C ALA A 39 -3.13 0.39 -8.86
N PRO A 40 -3.96 1.23 -8.20
CA PRO A 40 -4.97 0.75 -7.25
C PRO A 40 -5.94 -0.24 -7.87
N LYS A 41 -6.55 0.13 -9.01
CA LYS A 41 -7.50 -0.73 -9.74
C LYS A 41 -6.85 -2.04 -10.19
N LYS A 42 -5.66 -1.97 -10.78
CA LYS A 42 -4.93 -3.14 -11.26
C LYS A 42 -4.55 -4.10 -10.12
N ALA A 43 -4.16 -3.55 -8.97
CA ALA A 43 -3.84 -4.34 -7.79
C ALA A 43 -5.09 -5.08 -7.27
N VAL A 44 -6.26 -4.42 -7.23
CA VAL A 44 -7.52 -5.07 -6.85
C VAL A 44 -7.88 -6.20 -7.82
N ASP A 45 -7.78 -5.97 -9.14
CA ASP A 45 -8.08 -7.00 -10.13
C ASP A 45 -7.17 -8.23 -9.96
N ILE A 46 -5.86 -8.02 -9.74
CA ILE A 46 -4.90 -9.11 -9.48
C ILE A 46 -5.25 -9.83 -8.18
N LEU A 47 -5.51 -9.08 -7.11
CA LEU A 47 -5.83 -9.64 -5.80
C LEU A 47 -7.05 -10.57 -5.87
N PHE A 48 -8.11 -10.17 -6.55
CA PHE A 48 -9.32 -10.98 -6.72
C PHE A 48 -9.16 -12.16 -7.69
N ASN A 49 -8.23 -12.09 -8.62
CA ASN A 49 -7.86 -13.24 -9.46
C ASN A 49 -7.14 -14.31 -8.64
N LEU A 50 -6.33 -13.89 -7.66
CA LEU A 50 -5.58 -14.79 -6.79
C LEU A 50 -6.41 -15.34 -5.62
N LYS A 51 -7.34 -14.53 -5.08
CA LYS A 51 -8.16 -14.89 -3.91
C LYS A 51 -9.52 -14.19 -3.97
N LYS A 52 -10.58 -14.94 -4.22
CA LYS A 52 -11.94 -14.40 -4.34
C LYS A 52 -12.57 -14.04 -3.00
N ASN A 53 -12.31 -14.83 -1.97
CA ASN A 53 -12.91 -14.65 -0.64
C ASN A 53 -11.98 -13.81 0.25
N ILE A 54 -12.16 -12.50 0.22
CA ILE A 54 -11.47 -11.53 1.07
C ILE A 54 -12.53 -10.84 1.93
N ILE A 55 -12.41 -10.97 3.25
CA ILE A 55 -13.28 -10.32 4.23
C ILE A 55 -12.54 -9.17 4.90
N PHE A 56 -11.28 -9.38 5.28
CA PHE A 56 -10.46 -8.38 5.97
C PHE A 56 -9.23 -8.02 5.13
N ASN A 57 -9.05 -6.72 4.87
CA ASN A 57 -7.83 -6.17 4.27
C ASN A 57 -7.16 -5.17 5.21
N LEU A 58 -5.83 -5.23 5.31
CA LEU A 58 -5.01 -4.20 5.93
C LEU A 58 -4.28 -3.42 4.84
N ASP A 59 -4.53 -2.13 4.75
CA ASP A 59 -3.94 -1.24 3.75
C ASP A 59 -2.81 -0.40 4.37
N LEU A 60 -1.58 -0.78 4.07
CA LEU A 60 -0.37 -0.14 4.58
C LEU A 60 0.01 1.05 3.69
N ALA A 61 0.24 2.21 4.30
CA ALA A 61 0.39 3.49 3.62
C ALA A 61 -0.82 3.78 2.71
N CYS A 62 -2.01 3.75 3.30
CA CYS A 62 -3.28 3.86 2.58
C CYS A 62 -3.51 5.23 1.92
N GLY A 63 -2.69 6.25 2.26
CA GLY A 63 -2.79 7.60 1.70
C GLY A 63 -4.18 8.18 1.87
N THR A 64 -4.73 8.67 0.78
CA THR A 64 -6.10 9.22 0.67
C THR A 64 -7.18 8.14 0.47
N GLY A 65 -6.79 6.85 0.43
CA GLY A 65 -7.73 5.73 0.38
C GLY A 65 -8.11 5.26 -1.03
N LEU A 66 -7.35 5.60 -2.07
CA LEU A 66 -7.66 5.21 -3.47
C LEU A 66 -7.73 3.68 -3.68
N PHE A 67 -6.87 2.92 -3.00
CA PHE A 67 -6.95 1.45 -3.08
C PHE A 67 -8.21 0.93 -2.40
N GLY A 68 -8.56 1.47 -1.24
CA GLY A 68 -9.80 1.12 -0.53
C GLY A 68 -11.05 1.41 -1.36
N GLU A 69 -11.09 2.52 -2.11
CA GLU A 69 -12.20 2.81 -3.03
C GLU A 69 -12.36 1.72 -4.09
N GLU A 70 -11.28 1.32 -4.74
CA GLU A 70 -11.33 0.26 -5.76
C GLU A 70 -11.69 -1.11 -5.15
N LEU A 71 -11.23 -1.36 -3.91
CA LEU A 71 -11.54 -2.60 -3.19
C LEU A 71 -13.04 -2.69 -2.86
N ILE A 72 -13.65 -1.62 -2.35
CA ILE A 72 -15.08 -1.55 -2.04
C ILE A 72 -15.95 -1.59 -3.30
N LYS A 73 -15.53 -0.95 -4.39
CA LYS A 73 -16.20 -1.10 -5.70
C LYS A 73 -16.24 -2.56 -6.16
N LYS A 74 -15.21 -3.34 -5.86
CA LYS A 74 -15.13 -4.76 -6.24
C LYS A 74 -15.98 -5.66 -5.33
N ASN A 75 -15.96 -5.40 -4.04
CA ASN A 75 -16.78 -6.09 -3.03
C ASN A 75 -16.99 -5.18 -1.81
N ASN A 76 -18.20 -4.67 -1.64
CA ASN A 76 -18.58 -3.75 -0.57
C ASN A 76 -18.69 -4.38 0.82
N MET A 77 -18.57 -5.71 0.92
CA MET A 77 -18.57 -6.43 2.20
C MET A 77 -17.19 -6.51 2.85
N ILE A 78 -16.15 -6.00 2.19
CA ILE A 78 -14.78 -6.04 2.73
C ILE A 78 -14.63 -5.00 3.85
N ILE A 79 -14.07 -5.46 4.95
CA ILE A 79 -13.70 -4.62 6.09
C ILE A 79 -12.23 -4.23 5.93
N ILE A 80 -11.98 -2.93 5.85
CA ILE A 80 -10.64 -2.38 5.61
C ILE A 80 -10.16 -1.66 6.86
N ASP A 81 -8.96 -2.00 7.32
CA ASP A 81 -8.18 -1.18 8.23
C ASP A 81 -7.00 -0.58 7.48
N GLY A 82 -6.58 0.62 7.83
CA GLY A 82 -5.49 1.30 7.14
C GLY A 82 -4.51 1.99 8.07
N CYS A 83 -3.28 2.17 7.62
CA CYS A 83 -2.33 3.05 8.30
C CYS A 83 -1.63 3.96 7.30
N ASP A 84 -1.32 5.17 7.75
CA ASP A 84 -0.49 6.12 7.01
C ASP A 84 0.24 7.06 7.98
N ILE A 85 1.36 7.63 7.54
CA ILE A 85 2.10 8.65 8.31
C ILE A 85 1.47 10.02 8.14
N SER A 86 0.89 10.33 6.96
CA SER A 86 0.31 11.62 6.61
C SER A 86 -1.01 11.83 7.34
N SER A 87 -1.03 12.79 8.23
CA SER A 87 -2.25 13.18 8.94
C SER A 87 -3.31 13.79 8.03
N GLN A 88 -2.89 14.51 6.99
CA GLN A 88 -3.81 15.15 6.05
C GLN A 88 -4.44 14.10 5.11
N SER A 89 -3.65 13.14 4.63
CA SER A 89 -4.18 12.02 3.86
C SER A 89 -5.21 11.23 4.66
N LEU A 90 -4.92 10.90 5.92
CA LEU A 90 -5.86 10.18 6.80
C LEU A 90 -7.15 10.96 7.06
N LYS A 91 -7.11 12.30 7.13
CA LYS A 91 -8.33 13.12 7.22
C LYS A 91 -9.23 12.96 5.98
N ILE A 92 -8.62 12.88 4.79
CA ILE A 92 -9.35 12.67 3.54
C ILE A 92 -9.94 11.25 3.52
N THR A 93 -9.13 10.25 3.83
CA THR A 93 -9.55 8.85 3.90
C THR A 93 -10.71 8.65 4.87
N LYS A 94 -10.65 9.30 6.04
CA LYS A 94 -11.74 9.26 7.04
C LYS A 94 -13.05 9.81 6.49
N LYS A 95 -13.01 10.91 5.71
CA LYS A 95 -14.22 11.49 5.09
C LYS A 95 -14.88 10.56 4.08
N LYS A 96 -14.11 9.66 3.44
CA LYS A 96 -14.64 8.66 2.49
C LYS A 96 -15.42 7.54 3.18
N ASN A 97 -15.26 7.37 4.50
CA ASN A 97 -15.99 6.40 5.34
C ASN A 97 -15.91 4.94 4.84
N LEU A 98 -14.75 4.55 4.29
CA LEU A 98 -14.52 3.21 3.73
C LEU A 98 -13.71 2.30 4.67
N TYR A 99 -12.98 2.89 5.60
CA TYR A 99 -12.09 2.18 6.51
C TYR A 99 -12.71 2.09 7.90
N ARG A 100 -12.68 0.89 8.50
CA ARG A 100 -13.13 0.67 9.88
C ARG A 100 -12.22 1.35 10.90
N ASN A 101 -10.90 1.13 10.77
CA ASN A 101 -9.89 1.73 11.62
C ASN A 101 -8.80 2.39 10.77
N LEU A 102 -8.32 3.55 11.24
CA LEU A 102 -7.21 4.29 10.63
C LEU A 102 -6.16 4.57 11.70
N PHE A 103 -4.93 4.09 11.46
CA PHE A 103 -3.79 4.26 12.37
C PHE A 103 -2.80 5.27 11.79
N ARG A 104 -2.51 6.36 12.53
CA ARG A 104 -1.47 7.29 12.15
C ARG A 104 -0.11 6.77 12.60
N GLN A 105 0.54 6.01 11.74
CA GLN A 105 1.89 5.52 11.99
C GLN A 105 2.59 5.06 10.70
N SER A 106 3.91 4.90 10.77
CA SER A 106 4.69 4.27 9.71
C SER A 106 4.35 2.79 9.58
N PHE A 107 4.22 2.30 8.34
CA PHE A 107 4.09 0.89 8.03
C PHE A 107 5.31 0.05 8.46
N GLU A 108 6.48 0.68 8.66
CA GLU A 108 7.68 0.01 9.16
C GLU A 108 7.60 -0.31 10.66
N LYS A 109 6.63 0.26 11.37
CA LYS A 109 6.37 -0.02 12.78
C LYS A 109 5.24 -1.04 12.90
N LYS A 110 5.40 -2.00 13.82
CA LYS A 110 4.37 -2.99 14.09
C LYS A 110 3.09 -2.32 14.60
N ILE A 111 1.97 -2.60 13.94
CA ILE A 111 0.64 -2.18 14.38
C ILE A 111 0.13 -3.23 15.37
N LYS A 112 -0.43 -2.78 16.49
CA LYS A 112 -1.11 -3.68 17.43
C LYS A 112 -2.51 -3.98 16.87
N LEU A 113 -2.71 -5.20 16.41
CA LEU A 113 -3.93 -5.66 15.76
C LEU A 113 -4.55 -6.81 16.55
N ASN A 114 -5.87 -6.89 16.59
CA ASN A 114 -6.61 -7.90 17.35
C ASN A 114 -6.98 -9.13 16.51
N HIS A 115 -6.73 -9.12 15.20
CA HIS A 115 -7.01 -10.23 14.28
C HIS A 115 -6.03 -10.20 13.10
N LYS A 116 -6.08 -11.27 12.31
CA LYS A 116 -5.30 -11.40 11.08
C LYS A 116 -6.17 -11.12 9.86
N TYR A 117 -5.52 -10.81 8.74
CA TYR A 117 -6.14 -10.35 7.50
C TYR A 117 -6.06 -11.39 6.39
N ASP A 118 -7.06 -11.39 5.51
CA ASP A 118 -7.08 -12.20 4.29
C ASP A 118 -6.12 -11.65 3.26
N SER A 119 -5.92 -10.32 3.29
CA SER A 119 -4.94 -9.63 2.44
C SER A 119 -4.31 -8.46 3.19
N VAL A 120 -3.06 -8.18 2.84
CA VAL A 120 -2.33 -6.95 3.18
C VAL A 120 -1.95 -6.28 1.87
N SER A 121 -2.28 -5.00 1.72
CA SER A 121 -1.94 -4.18 0.54
C SER A 121 -0.94 -3.09 0.88
N MET A 122 -0.12 -2.73 -0.11
CA MET A 122 0.85 -1.64 -0.01
C MET A 122 1.07 -1.03 -1.40
N ILE A 123 0.17 -0.15 -1.82
CA ILE A 123 0.09 0.36 -3.18
C ILE A 123 0.72 1.74 -3.31
N GLY A 124 1.74 1.87 -4.17
CA GLY A 124 2.48 3.12 -4.40
C GLY A 124 3.52 3.45 -3.33
N SER A 125 3.79 2.57 -2.36
CA SER A 125 4.56 2.94 -1.16
C SER A 125 5.75 2.04 -0.82
N MET A 126 5.88 0.83 -1.41
CA MET A 126 7.04 -0.04 -1.15
C MET A 126 8.38 0.66 -1.46
N THR A 127 8.39 1.58 -2.39
CA THR A 127 9.53 2.44 -2.76
C THR A 127 10.13 3.19 -1.57
N TYR A 128 9.32 3.50 -0.55
CA TYR A 128 9.73 4.24 0.65
C TYR A 128 10.21 3.33 1.78
N CYS A 129 10.08 2.02 1.64
CA CYS A 129 10.56 1.06 2.61
C CYS A 129 12.09 1.00 2.61
N LYS A 130 12.71 1.39 3.72
CA LYS A 130 14.17 1.36 3.86
C LYS A 130 14.71 -0.01 4.25
N LYS A 131 13.89 -0.80 4.93
CA LYS A 131 14.28 -2.10 5.49
C LYS A 131 13.22 -3.16 5.18
N PRO A 132 13.06 -3.55 3.90
CA PRO A 132 12.05 -4.54 3.52
C PRO A 132 12.30 -5.89 4.20
N ASN A 133 13.54 -6.21 4.56
CA ASN A 133 13.89 -7.39 5.36
C ASN A 133 13.27 -7.40 6.76
N LEU A 134 12.99 -6.24 7.36
CA LEU A 134 12.28 -6.15 8.64
C LEU A 134 10.75 -6.10 8.43
N LEU A 135 10.30 -5.53 7.31
CA LEU A 135 8.89 -5.36 7.01
C LEU A 135 8.20 -6.69 6.67
N PHE A 136 8.83 -7.55 5.87
CA PHE A 136 8.22 -8.81 5.41
C PHE A 136 7.80 -9.76 6.55
N PRO A 137 8.63 -9.99 7.59
CA PRO A 137 8.19 -10.76 8.77
C PRO A 137 7.01 -10.11 9.52
N ILE A 138 6.96 -8.78 9.59
CA ILE A 138 5.83 -8.07 10.21
C ILE A 138 4.56 -8.32 9.41
N ILE A 139 4.60 -8.19 8.08
CA ILE A 139 3.46 -8.44 7.19
C ILE A 139 3.00 -9.90 7.28
N PHE A 140 3.94 -10.85 7.31
CA PHE A 140 3.62 -12.28 7.48
C PHE A 140 2.79 -12.52 8.75
N ASN A 141 3.12 -11.84 9.85
CA ASN A 141 2.38 -11.95 11.10
C ASN A 141 0.98 -11.34 11.05
N TYR A 142 0.71 -10.40 10.13
CA TYR A 142 -0.62 -9.84 9.92
C TYR A 142 -1.53 -10.74 9.10
N LEU A 143 -0.97 -11.64 8.29
CA LEU A 143 -1.72 -12.49 7.38
C LEU A 143 -2.30 -13.74 8.08
N LYS A 144 -3.51 -14.09 7.71
CA LYS A 144 -4.07 -15.42 7.94
C LYS A 144 -3.28 -16.47 7.13
N LYS A 145 -3.46 -17.76 7.45
CA LYS A 145 -3.01 -18.84 6.58
C LYS A 145 -3.59 -18.65 5.16
N ASN A 146 -2.76 -18.76 4.13
CA ASN A 146 -3.12 -18.47 2.74
C ASN A 146 -3.60 -17.03 2.49
N GLY A 147 -3.21 -16.10 3.36
CA GLY A 147 -3.40 -14.68 3.13
C GLY A 147 -2.45 -14.16 2.03
N ILE A 148 -2.83 -13.07 1.38
CA ILE A 148 -2.07 -12.48 0.27
C ILE A 148 -1.48 -11.14 0.69
N PHE A 149 -0.18 -10.96 0.43
CA PHE A 149 0.46 -9.65 0.40
C PHE A 149 0.56 -9.17 -1.04
N ILE A 150 -0.03 -8.00 -1.34
CA ILE A 150 0.05 -7.35 -2.63
C ILE A 150 0.65 -5.97 -2.49
N PHE A 151 1.63 -5.65 -3.33
CA PHE A 151 2.27 -4.35 -3.31
C PHE A 151 2.68 -3.92 -4.70
N THR A 152 2.96 -2.63 -4.87
CA THR A 152 3.56 -2.08 -6.09
C THR A 152 4.92 -1.47 -5.76
N HIS A 153 5.84 -1.58 -6.72
CA HIS A 153 7.18 -1.04 -6.59
C HIS A 153 7.60 -0.39 -7.89
N ARG A 154 8.45 0.62 -7.84
CA ARG A 154 9.06 1.24 -9.01
C ARG A 154 10.05 0.27 -9.67
N VAL A 155 9.98 0.17 -10.98
CA VAL A 155 10.80 -0.78 -11.76
C VAL A 155 12.29 -0.48 -11.64
N ASP A 156 12.68 0.81 -11.71
CA ASP A 156 14.06 1.24 -11.57
C ASP A 156 14.67 0.87 -10.21
N LEU A 157 13.90 1.01 -9.14
CA LEU A 157 14.33 0.63 -7.79
C LEU A 157 14.25 -0.88 -7.55
N TRP A 158 13.32 -1.58 -8.19
CA TRP A 158 13.27 -3.04 -8.17
C TRP A 158 14.59 -3.65 -8.66
N ILE A 159 15.08 -3.15 -9.80
CA ILE A 159 16.34 -3.60 -10.39
C ILE A 159 17.53 -3.19 -9.52
N LYS A 160 17.60 -1.90 -9.14
CA LYS A 160 18.70 -1.35 -8.35
C LYS A 160 18.87 -2.03 -6.98
N GLN A 161 17.78 -2.46 -6.36
CA GLN A 161 17.76 -3.07 -5.03
C GLN A 161 17.80 -4.60 -5.09
N ASP A 162 17.92 -5.19 -6.28
CA ASP A 162 17.83 -6.64 -6.50
C ASP A 162 16.63 -7.27 -5.76
N PHE A 163 15.46 -6.69 -6.00
CA PHE A 163 14.25 -7.04 -5.26
C PHE A 163 13.77 -8.47 -5.55
N ASP A 164 14.17 -9.05 -6.68
CA ASP A 164 13.90 -10.46 -7.00
C ASP A 164 14.65 -11.39 -6.03
N SER A 165 15.94 -11.16 -5.78
CA SER A 165 16.72 -11.93 -4.79
C SER A 165 16.19 -11.73 -3.37
N LEU A 166 15.80 -10.49 -3.02
CA LEU A 166 15.18 -10.21 -1.73
C LEU A 166 13.91 -11.05 -1.55
N ILE A 167 12.98 -11.03 -2.49
CA ILE A 167 11.73 -11.81 -2.41
C ILE A 167 12.04 -13.30 -2.30
N HIS A 168 12.99 -13.80 -3.12
CA HIS A 168 13.40 -15.19 -3.10
C HIS A 168 13.92 -15.63 -1.73
N SER A 169 14.63 -14.76 -1.01
CA SER A 169 15.11 -15.06 0.35
C SER A 169 13.99 -15.32 1.36
N TYR A 170 12.76 -14.89 1.07
CA TYR A 170 11.58 -15.11 1.89
C TYR A 170 10.68 -16.27 1.45
N ASN A 171 11.15 -17.14 0.56
CA ASN A 171 10.37 -18.27 0.03
C ASN A 171 9.87 -19.26 1.11
N LYS A 172 10.52 -19.30 2.30
CA LYS A 172 10.05 -20.04 3.47
C LYS A 172 8.83 -19.41 4.16
N LEU A 173 8.63 -18.11 4.03
CA LEU A 173 7.50 -17.38 4.62
C LEU A 173 6.39 -17.14 3.60
N PHE A 174 6.76 -16.79 2.39
CA PHE A 174 5.83 -16.43 1.31
C PHE A 174 6.07 -17.30 0.07
N LYS A 175 4.99 -17.78 -0.52
CA LYS A 175 5.03 -18.30 -1.89
C LYS A 175 4.86 -17.11 -2.84
N PHE A 176 5.84 -16.88 -3.71
CA PHE A 176 5.74 -15.87 -4.76
C PHE A 176 4.81 -16.36 -5.87
N ASN A 177 3.67 -15.67 -6.06
CA ASN A 177 2.61 -16.12 -6.95
C ASN A 177 2.57 -15.36 -8.28
N TYR A 178 2.89 -14.06 -8.28
CA TYR A 178 2.65 -13.23 -9.45
C TYR A 178 3.48 -11.95 -9.44
N LYS A 179 4.04 -11.62 -10.60
CA LYS A 179 4.69 -10.33 -10.92
C LYS A 179 4.07 -9.80 -12.20
N SER A 180 3.47 -8.61 -12.15
CA SER A 180 2.90 -8.00 -13.35
C SER A 180 3.99 -7.48 -14.29
N ARG A 181 3.62 -7.26 -15.55
CA ARG A 181 4.39 -6.34 -16.41
C ARG A 181 4.31 -4.92 -15.81
N PRO A 182 5.29 -4.04 -16.10
CA PRO A 182 5.23 -2.64 -15.73
C PRO A 182 3.88 -2.01 -16.13
N LEU A 183 3.38 -1.13 -15.28
CA LEU A 183 2.19 -0.33 -15.60
C LEU A 183 2.68 0.94 -16.29
N ASN A 184 2.17 1.21 -17.48
CA ASN A 184 2.38 2.45 -18.23
C ASN A 184 1.39 3.51 -17.77
#